data_f2c3c74104036b66cd9f8c4ceb1b805c
#
_entry.id   f2c3c74104036b66cd9f8c4ceb1b805c
#
_cell.length_a   1.000
_cell.length_b   1.000
_cell.length_c   1.000
_cell.angle_alpha   90.00
_cell.angle_beta   90.00
_cell.angle_gamma   90.00
#
_symmetry.space_group_name_H-M   'P 1'
#
loop_
_entity.id
_entity.type
_entity.pdbx_description
1 polymer ?
#
loop_
_entity_poly.entity_id
_entity_poly.type
_entity_poly.pdbx_seq_one_letter_code
_entity_poly.pdbx_strand_id
1 'polypeptide(L)'
;MHHQSEITDSKATIISTRNLGGEVSLIAFTCPDIARNALPGNFVNIKINPSNQPLLRRPFSIHNVDGDNVEIMAKNIGGGTALLCNASAGTAIEVIGPLGNAFNIETPAFSTAILVSGGIGTAPMMLLEKHLKAEEKEVIHVIGGRSRDDIHTRGLNNCHIATEDGTEGFKGNVIELLRNMIGDVMLEGPVKVFACGPNPMLKALAGFSQERGLSCEVSLETIMGCGIGICYGCIVELKNQSGEGTSSMLLCQDGPVVDASRLII
;
A
#
# COMPACT_ATOMS: atom_id res chain seq x y z
N MET A 1 7.02 -18.99 -9.03
CA MET A 1 8.01 -18.15 -9.74
C MET A 1 7.59 -16.71 -9.52
N HIS A 2 8.36 -15.91 -8.80
CA HIS A 2 8.07 -14.49 -8.69
C HIS A 2 8.26 -13.86 -10.08
N HIS A 3 7.17 -13.45 -10.71
CA HIS A 3 7.23 -12.59 -11.88
C HIS A 3 7.84 -11.25 -11.41
N GLN A 4 9.13 -11.07 -11.64
CA GLN A 4 9.72 -9.73 -11.58
C GLN A 4 9.19 -8.96 -12.78
N SER A 5 8.36 -7.96 -12.51
CA SER A 5 7.90 -7.02 -13.53
C SER A 5 9.12 -6.32 -14.16
N GLU A 6 9.11 -6.12 -15.46
CA GLU A 6 10.17 -5.37 -16.15
C GLU A 6 10.17 -3.93 -15.64
N ILE A 7 11.26 -3.51 -15.00
CA ILE A 7 11.42 -2.15 -14.45
C ILE A 7 11.73 -1.20 -15.60
N THR A 8 10.96 -0.15 -15.74
CA THR A 8 11.19 0.90 -16.75
C THR A 8 11.50 2.24 -16.09
N ASP A 9 12.32 3.07 -16.73
CA ASP A 9 12.50 4.51 -16.41
C ASP A 9 11.84 5.33 -17.53
N SER A 10 10.65 5.80 -17.27
CA SER A 10 9.77 6.38 -18.28
C SER A 10 9.46 7.84 -17.99
N LYS A 11 9.27 8.61 -19.08
CA LYS A 11 8.63 9.93 -18.99
C LYS A 11 7.11 9.73 -19.02
N ALA A 12 6.43 10.34 -18.07
CA ALA A 12 4.98 10.28 -17.95
C ALA A 12 4.38 11.68 -17.89
N THR A 13 3.08 11.78 -18.18
CA THR A 13 2.35 13.05 -18.13
C THR A 13 1.21 12.94 -17.16
N ILE A 14 1.13 13.86 -16.21
CA ILE A 14 -0.01 13.96 -15.29
C ILE A 14 -1.25 14.33 -16.08
N ILE A 15 -2.32 13.56 -15.93
CA ILE A 15 -3.62 13.80 -16.57
C ILE A 15 -4.62 14.43 -15.62
N SER A 16 -4.50 14.16 -14.31
CA SER A 16 -5.34 14.79 -13.30
C SER A 16 -4.70 14.75 -11.91
N THR A 17 -5.03 15.77 -11.12
CA THR A 17 -4.74 15.83 -9.68
C THR A 17 -6.01 16.22 -8.96
N ARG A 18 -6.44 15.40 -7.99
CA ARG A 18 -7.67 15.60 -7.24
C ARG A 18 -7.40 15.53 -5.75
N ASN A 19 -7.73 16.58 -5.02
CA ASN A 19 -7.66 16.59 -3.57
C ASN A 19 -8.76 15.69 -2.98
N LEU A 20 -8.37 14.80 -2.05
CA LEU A 20 -9.26 13.86 -1.35
C LEU A 20 -9.58 14.30 0.09
N GLY A 21 -9.03 15.41 0.57
CA GLY A 21 -9.05 15.81 1.97
C GLY A 21 -7.82 15.30 2.74
N GLY A 22 -7.64 15.74 3.99
CA GLY A 22 -6.55 15.28 4.85
C GLY A 22 -5.14 15.44 4.27
N GLU A 23 -4.92 16.47 3.45
CA GLU A 23 -3.66 16.71 2.72
C GLU A 23 -3.30 15.60 1.69
N VAL A 24 -4.26 14.74 1.34
CA VAL A 24 -4.06 13.66 0.37
C VAL A 24 -4.62 14.04 -1.00
N SER A 25 -3.86 13.76 -2.03
CA SER A 25 -4.28 13.92 -3.43
C SER A 25 -4.19 12.59 -4.17
N LEU A 26 -5.19 12.34 -5.02
CA LEU A 26 -5.18 11.28 -6.03
C LEU A 26 -4.62 11.88 -7.32
N ILE A 27 -3.57 11.28 -7.85
CA ILE A 27 -2.85 11.77 -9.02
C ILE A 27 -2.84 10.66 -10.06
N ALA A 28 -3.34 10.96 -11.24
CA ALA A 28 -3.32 10.07 -12.38
C ALA A 28 -2.33 10.56 -13.43
N PHE A 29 -1.57 9.66 -14.00
CA PHE A 29 -0.63 9.94 -15.09
C PHE A 29 -0.61 8.81 -16.13
N THR A 30 -0.35 9.15 -17.39
CA THR A 30 -0.24 8.14 -18.46
C THR A 30 1.17 7.56 -18.48
N CYS A 31 1.28 6.24 -18.31
CA CYS A 31 2.53 5.49 -18.39
C CYS A 31 2.23 4.02 -18.77
N PRO A 32 2.11 3.70 -20.08
CA PRO A 32 1.68 2.38 -20.55
C PRO A 32 2.58 1.24 -20.08
N ASP A 33 3.90 1.46 -20.03
CA ASP A 33 4.86 0.41 -19.67
C ASP A 33 4.73 -0.01 -18.20
N ILE A 34 4.45 0.96 -17.31
CA ILE A 34 4.17 0.66 -15.90
C ILE A 34 2.77 0.07 -15.76
N ALA A 35 1.76 0.65 -16.42
CA ALA A 35 0.38 0.20 -16.30
C ALA A 35 0.19 -1.28 -16.66
N ARG A 36 0.84 -1.75 -17.73
CA ARG A 36 0.74 -3.14 -18.19
C ARG A 36 1.38 -4.16 -17.24
N ASN A 37 2.38 -3.74 -16.46
CA ASN A 37 3.19 -4.63 -15.63
C ASN A 37 2.92 -4.47 -14.13
N ALA A 38 2.07 -3.53 -13.73
CA ALA A 38 1.78 -3.23 -12.33
C ALA A 38 0.95 -4.35 -11.67
N LEU A 39 1.41 -4.82 -10.53
CA LEU A 39 0.74 -5.79 -9.68
C LEU A 39 0.36 -5.16 -8.33
N PRO A 40 -0.66 -5.69 -7.62
CA PRO A 40 -1.05 -5.21 -6.30
C PRO A 40 0.11 -5.26 -5.30
N GLY A 41 0.44 -4.13 -4.67
CA GLY A 41 1.58 -4.02 -3.76
C GLY A 41 2.81 -3.37 -4.38
N ASN A 42 2.91 -3.31 -5.71
CA ASN A 42 3.98 -2.56 -6.37
C ASN A 42 3.88 -1.06 -6.06
N PHE A 43 5.03 -0.39 -6.20
CA PHE A 43 5.15 1.05 -6.09
C PHE A 43 5.90 1.64 -7.29
N VAL A 44 5.85 2.95 -7.42
CA VAL A 44 6.63 3.73 -8.38
C VAL A 44 7.48 4.75 -7.65
N ASN A 45 8.64 5.10 -8.23
CA ASN A 45 9.52 6.13 -7.67
C ASN A 45 9.57 7.34 -8.63
N ILE A 46 8.96 8.46 -8.21
CA ILE A 46 8.66 9.62 -9.07
C ILE A 46 9.63 10.77 -8.81
N LYS A 47 10.19 11.32 -9.89
CA LYS A 47 10.86 12.62 -9.93
C LYS A 47 9.94 13.65 -10.55
N ILE A 48 9.58 14.65 -9.76
CA ILE A 48 8.51 15.59 -10.08
C ILE A 48 9.02 16.77 -10.93
N ASN A 49 10.31 17.06 -10.81
CA ASN A 49 10.92 18.23 -11.45
C ASN A 49 12.19 17.81 -12.18
N PRO A 50 12.40 18.19 -13.45
CA PRO A 50 13.64 17.98 -14.18
C PRO A 50 14.84 18.73 -13.57
N SER A 51 14.59 19.73 -12.70
CA SER A 51 15.64 20.42 -11.94
C SER A 51 16.20 19.51 -10.82
N ASN A 52 17.34 19.93 -10.24
CA ASN A 52 17.99 19.19 -9.15
C ASN A 52 17.32 19.41 -7.78
N GLN A 53 16.16 20.04 -7.70
CA GLN A 53 15.42 20.27 -6.46
C GLN A 53 13.93 19.97 -6.65
N PRO A 54 13.38 18.98 -5.92
CA PRO A 54 14.06 18.05 -5.00
C PRO A 54 14.90 17.02 -5.75
N LEU A 55 16.09 16.71 -5.24
CA LEU A 55 17.06 15.82 -5.88
C LEU A 55 16.55 14.37 -5.98
N LEU A 56 16.02 13.84 -4.87
CA LEU A 56 15.62 12.44 -4.81
C LEU A 56 14.22 12.24 -5.39
N ARG A 57 13.96 11.08 -5.97
CA ARG A 57 12.64 10.56 -6.30
C ARG A 57 11.85 10.26 -5.02
N ARG A 58 10.52 10.10 -5.10
CA ARG A 58 9.63 9.73 -4.00
C ARG A 58 8.88 8.46 -4.35
N PRO A 59 8.84 7.48 -3.43
CA PRO A 59 8.09 6.26 -3.63
C PRO A 59 6.59 6.50 -3.36
N PHE A 60 5.75 5.93 -4.22
CA PHE A 60 4.29 5.93 -4.06
C PHE A 60 3.75 4.56 -4.44
N SER A 61 2.94 3.96 -3.58
CA SER A 61 2.20 2.76 -3.93
C SER A 61 1.31 3.00 -5.15
N ILE A 62 1.26 2.05 -6.06
CA ILE A 62 0.30 2.10 -7.17
C ILE A 62 -1.10 1.88 -6.58
N HIS A 63 -1.96 2.90 -6.71
CA HIS A 63 -3.32 2.87 -6.19
C HIS A 63 -4.26 2.11 -7.13
N ASN A 64 -4.18 2.41 -8.41
CA ASN A 64 -5.03 1.80 -9.44
C ASN A 64 -4.34 1.86 -10.79
N VAL A 65 -4.83 1.03 -11.71
CA VAL A 65 -4.49 1.06 -13.13
C VAL A 65 -5.78 1.04 -13.93
N ASP A 66 -5.90 1.97 -14.91
CA ASP A 66 -7.01 2.03 -15.84
C ASP A 66 -6.48 2.29 -17.26
N GLY A 67 -6.52 1.25 -18.11
CA GLY A 67 -5.86 1.26 -19.41
C GLY A 67 -4.37 1.56 -19.28
N ASP A 68 -3.92 2.63 -19.94
CA ASP A 68 -2.53 3.09 -19.91
C ASP A 68 -2.23 4.07 -18.75
N ASN A 69 -3.20 4.31 -17.87
CA ASN A 69 -3.08 5.27 -16.81
C ASN A 69 -2.79 4.58 -15.47
N VAL A 70 -1.90 5.19 -14.71
CA VAL A 70 -1.53 4.79 -13.34
C VAL A 70 -2.03 5.86 -12.38
N GLU A 71 -2.66 5.45 -11.29
CA GLU A 71 -3.08 6.32 -10.20
C GLU A 71 -2.24 6.05 -8.96
N ILE A 72 -1.88 7.11 -8.27
CA ILE A 72 -1.22 7.07 -6.96
C ILE A 72 -1.95 7.98 -5.97
N MET A 73 -1.88 7.64 -4.69
CA MET A 73 -2.26 8.57 -3.63
C MET A 73 -0.99 9.17 -3.02
N ALA A 74 -0.95 10.49 -2.89
CA ALA A 74 0.17 11.22 -2.31
C ALA A 74 -0.29 12.10 -1.15
N LYS A 75 0.33 11.96 0.02
CA LYS A 75 0.12 12.86 1.15
C LYS A 75 1.13 14.00 1.09
N ASN A 76 0.66 15.22 1.23
CA ASN A 76 1.51 16.43 1.25
C ASN A 76 2.23 16.55 2.59
N ILE A 77 3.46 16.05 2.66
CA ILE A 77 4.29 16.04 3.86
C ILE A 77 5.61 16.83 3.70
N GLY A 78 5.79 17.51 2.58
CA GLY A 78 7.02 18.28 2.33
C GLY A 78 7.15 18.76 0.88
N GLY A 79 8.19 19.52 0.58
CA GLY A 79 8.35 20.23 -0.69
C GLY A 79 8.18 19.36 -1.95
N GLY A 80 8.68 18.13 -1.95
CA GLY A 80 8.53 17.22 -3.08
C GLY A 80 7.08 16.76 -3.28
N THR A 81 6.40 16.32 -2.23
CA THR A 81 5.00 15.92 -2.29
C THR A 81 4.08 17.11 -2.53
N ALA A 82 4.41 18.31 -2.02
CA ALA A 82 3.67 19.52 -2.31
C ALA A 82 3.66 19.86 -3.80
N LEU A 83 4.81 19.74 -4.49
CA LEU A 83 4.89 19.94 -5.94
C LEU A 83 3.99 18.96 -6.69
N LEU A 84 4.00 17.68 -6.29
CA LEU A 84 3.18 16.65 -6.93
C LEU A 84 1.69 16.86 -6.68
N CYS A 85 1.29 17.14 -5.43
CA CYS A 85 -0.11 17.37 -5.06
C CYS A 85 -0.71 18.65 -5.70
N ASN A 86 0.13 19.58 -6.15
CA ASN A 86 -0.28 20.81 -6.84
C ASN A 86 -0.01 20.78 -8.36
N ALA A 87 0.46 19.65 -8.89
CA ALA A 87 0.77 19.55 -10.31
C ALA A 87 -0.51 19.61 -11.16
N SER A 88 -0.45 20.35 -12.24
CA SER A 88 -1.55 20.48 -13.22
C SER A 88 -1.48 19.37 -14.26
N ALA A 89 -2.61 19.07 -14.90
CA ALA A 89 -2.63 18.24 -16.09
C ALA A 89 -1.68 18.81 -17.16
N GLY A 90 -0.95 17.91 -17.86
CA GLY A 90 0.11 18.28 -18.79
C GLY A 90 1.51 18.37 -18.15
N THR A 91 1.63 18.32 -16.82
CA THR A 91 2.94 18.30 -16.15
C THR A 91 3.69 17.01 -16.46
N ALA A 92 4.92 17.17 -16.96
CA ALA A 92 5.82 16.04 -17.20
C ALA A 92 6.49 15.59 -15.90
N ILE A 93 6.58 14.27 -15.70
CA ILE A 93 7.27 13.62 -14.59
C ILE A 93 8.15 12.48 -15.11
N GLU A 94 9.16 12.10 -14.35
CA GLU A 94 9.97 10.91 -14.62
C GLU A 94 9.60 9.84 -13.58
N VAL A 95 9.32 8.64 -14.04
CA VAL A 95 8.80 7.53 -13.19
C VAL A 95 9.61 6.27 -13.42
N ILE A 96 10.17 5.72 -12.35
CA ILE A 96 10.75 4.38 -12.36
C ILE A 96 9.73 3.41 -11.74
N GLY A 97 9.47 2.31 -12.44
CA GLY A 97 8.56 1.25 -11.96
C GLY A 97 8.14 0.27 -13.05
N PRO A 98 7.24 -0.67 -12.69
CA PRO A 98 6.80 -0.95 -11.31
C PRO A 98 7.95 -1.52 -10.48
N LEU A 99 7.99 -1.21 -9.20
CA LEU A 99 9.03 -1.59 -8.26
C LEU A 99 8.48 -2.48 -7.14
N GLY A 100 9.37 -3.24 -6.54
CA GLY A 100 9.04 -4.13 -5.42
C GLY A 100 8.29 -5.38 -5.84
N ASN A 101 7.98 -6.21 -4.83
CA ASN A 101 7.16 -7.42 -5.00
C ASN A 101 5.66 -7.09 -4.89
N ALA A 102 4.82 -8.09 -5.16
CA ALA A 102 3.36 -7.99 -5.08
C ALA A 102 2.82 -8.77 -3.88
N PHE A 103 1.59 -8.45 -3.45
CA PHE A 103 0.80 -9.30 -2.57
C PHE A 103 0.52 -10.64 -3.25
N ASN A 104 0.64 -11.72 -2.50
CA ASN A 104 0.30 -13.04 -2.98
C ASN A 104 -1.21 -13.29 -2.81
N ILE A 105 -1.95 -13.21 -3.90
CA ILE A 105 -3.41 -13.40 -3.91
C ILE A 105 -3.83 -14.86 -4.16
N GLU A 106 -2.90 -15.77 -4.32
CA GLU A 106 -3.18 -17.18 -4.66
C GLU A 106 -3.01 -18.10 -3.45
N THR A 107 -1.94 -17.93 -2.67
CA THR A 107 -1.56 -18.85 -1.60
C THR A 107 -1.37 -18.17 -0.24
N PRO A 108 -1.74 -18.87 0.87
CA PRO A 108 -2.56 -20.10 0.89
C PRO A 108 -3.93 -19.85 0.29
N ALA A 109 -4.63 -20.90 -0.13
CA ALA A 109 -5.97 -20.76 -0.69
C ALA A 109 -6.94 -20.12 0.33
N PHE A 110 -7.70 -19.12 -0.08
CA PHE A 110 -8.67 -18.40 0.73
C PHE A 110 -9.89 -18.00 -0.11
N SER A 111 -11.02 -17.76 0.55
CA SER A 111 -12.25 -17.25 -0.07
C SER A 111 -12.50 -15.80 0.26
N THR A 112 -12.11 -15.36 1.46
CA THR A 112 -12.35 -14.00 1.97
C THR A 112 -11.02 -13.29 2.22
N ALA A 113 -10.87 -12.10 1.63
CA ALA A 113 -9.76 -11.19 1.86
C ALA A 113 -10.18 -10.05 2.80
N ILE A 114 -9.46 -9.87 3.89
CA ILE A 114 -9.62 -8.71 4.77
C ILE A 114 -8.48 -7.74 4.51
N LEU A 115 -8.80 -6.56 4.00
CA LEU A 115 -7.85 -5.50 3.68
C LEU A 115 -7.81 -4.47 4.81
N VAL A 116 -6.74 -4.51 5.60
CA VAL A 116 -6.58 -3.63 6.78
C VAL A 116 -5.66 -2.47 6.43
N SER A 117 -6.16 -1.24 6.55
CA SER A 117 -5.35 -0.07 6.22
C SER A 117 -5.43 1.04 7.27
N GLY A 118 -4.37 1.85 7.36
CA GLY A 118 -4.30 3.00 8.26
C GLY A 118 -3.87 4.27 7.51
N GLY A 119 -4.73 5.29 7.50
CA GLY A 119 -4.44 6.56 6.83
C GLY A 119 -4.07 6.37 5.35
N ILE A 120 -2.93 6.93 4.94
CA ILE A 120 -2.44 6.80 3.55
C ILE A 120 -2.11 5.37 3.13
N GLY A 121 -1.98 4.43 4.08
CA GLY A 121 -1.84 3.00 3.78
C GLY A 121 -3.04 2.39 3.02
N THR A 122 -4.12 3.13 2.85
CA THR A 122 -5.22 2.78 1.94
C THR A 122 -4.79 2.83 0.46
N ALA A 123 -3.68 3.48 0.14
CA ALA A 123 -3.22 3.67 -1.24
C ALA A 123 -3.14 2.37 -2.07
N PRO A 124 -2.50 1.27 -1.64
CA PRO A 124 -2.40 0.05 -2.46
C PRO A 124 -3.70 -0.78 -2.51
N MET A 125 -4.73 -0.46 -1.73
CA MET A 125 -5.88 -1.35 -1.52
C MET A 125 -6.84 -1.40 -2.71
N MET A 126 -6.92 -0.36 -3.53
CA MET A 126 -7.81 -0.33 -4.70
C MET A 126 -7.37 -1.32 -5.79
N LEU A 127 -6.09 -1.32 -6.14
CA LEU A 127 -5.55 -2.27 -7.12
C LEU A 127 -5.65 -3.70 -6.60
N LEU A 128 -5.41 -3.90 -5.29
CA LEU A 128 -5.54 -5.22 -4.66
C LEU A 128 -7.00 -5.70 -4.67
N GLU A 129 -7.97 -4.87 -4.30
CA GLU A 129 -9.40 -5.21 -4.37
C GLU A 129 -9.80 -5.62 -5.80
N LYS A 130 -9.35 -4.86 -6.81
CA LYS A 130 -9.65 -5.13 -8.22
C LYS A 130 -9.18 -6.52 -8.65
N HIS A 131 -7.95 -6.90 -8.28
CA HIS A 131 -7.39 -8.22 -8.58
C HIS A 131 -8.08 -9.34 -7.80
N LEU A 132 -8.35 -9.14 -6.50
CA LEU A 132 -9.06 -10.11 -5.68
C LEU A 132 -10.47 -10.39 -6.19
N LYS A 133 -11.20 -9.34 -6.62
CA LYS A 133 -12.53 -9.50 -7.21
C LYS A 133 -12.51 -10.20 -8.56
N ALA A 134 -11.46 -10.00 -9.36
CA ALA A 134 -11.27 -10.75 -10.61
C ALA A 134 -11.06 -12.25 -10.36
N GLU A 135 -10.51 -12.61 -9.19
CA GLU A 135 -10.37 -14.00 -8.69
C GLU A 135 -11.58 -14.45 -7.84
N GLU A 136 -12.73 -13.76 -7.97
CA GLU A 136 -14.00 -14.08 -7.29
C GLU A 136 -13.88 -14.16 -5.75
N LYS A 137 -12.92 -13.43 -5.14
CA LYS A 137 -12.78 -13.36 -3.69
C LYS A 137 -13.76 -12.37 -3.09
N GLU A 138 -14.30 -12.71 -1.92
CA GLU A 138 -14.97 -11.74 -1.07
C GLU A 138 -13.94 -10.77 -0.50
N VAL A 139 -14.23 -9.46 -0.54
CA VAL A 139 -13.32 -8.42 -0.05
C VAL A 139 -14.02 -7.56 1.00
N ILE A 140 -13.37 -7.43 2.14
CA ILE A 140 -13.81 -6.62 3.28
C ILE A 140 -12.68 -5.63 3.61
N HIS A 141 -12.99 -4.33 3.60
CA HIS A 141 -12.05 -3.30 4.04
C HIS A 141 -12.26 -2.94 5.50
N VAL A 142 -11.18 -2.88 6.27
CA VAL A 142 -11.14 -2.38 7.65
C VAL A 142 -10.14 -1.23 7.70
N ILE A 143 -10.66 0.01 7.75
CA ILE A 143 -9.89 1.23 7.53
C ILE A 143 -9.80 2.02 8.83
N GLY A 144 -8.59 2.32 9.28
CA GLY A 144 -8.32 3.08 10.48
C GLY A 144 -7.74 4.46 10.22
N GLY A 145 -8.05 5.40 11.11
CA GLY A 145 -7.47 6.73 11.13
C GLY A 145 -7.51 7.33 12.52
N ARG A 146 -6.78 8.43 12.75
CA ARG A 146 -6.89 9.20 13.99
C ARG A 146 -8.22 9.95 14.03
N SER A 147 -8.65 10.46 12.87
CA SER A 147 -9.89 11.16 12.65
C SER A 147 -10.43 10.88 11.24
N ARG A 148 -11.60 11.39 10.93
CA ARG A 148 -12.21 11.36 9.60
C ARG A 148 -11.28 11.84 8.47
N ASP A 149 -10.40 12.80 8.74
CA ASP A 149 -9.49 13.36 7.75
C ASP A 149 -8.43 12.35 7.25
N ASP A 150 -8.18 11.29 8.02
CA ASP A 150 -7.28 10.20 7.63
C ASP A 150 -8.01 9.06 6.87
N ILE A 151 -9.33 9.16 6.66
CA ILE A 151 -10.15 8.11 6.03
C ILE A 151 -10.35 8.39 4.54
N HIS A 152 -9.90 7.47 3.70
CA HIS A 152 -9.97 7.57 2.25
C HIS A 152 -10.60 6.31 1.64
N THR A 153 -11.91 6.32 1.41
CA THR A 153 -12.69 5.15 0.94
C THR A 153 -13.10 5.24 -0.52
N ARG A 154 -12.63 6.27 -1.24
CA ARG A 154 -13.08 6.51 -2.62
C ARG A 154 -12.83 5.29 -3.52
N GLY A 155 -13.88 4.76 -4.12
CA GLY A 155 -13.85 3.62 -5.03
C GLY A 155 -13.78 2.26 -4.35
N LEU A 156 -13.54 2.21 -3.05
CA LEU A 156 -13.55 0.96 -2.27
C LEU A 156 -14.98 0.60 -1.87
N ASN A 157 -15.23 -0.69 -1.73
CA ASN A 157 -16.53 -1.24 -1.35
C ASN A 157 -16.42 -1.99 -0.02
N ASN A 158 -17.56 -2.20 0.66
CA ASN A 158 -17.64 -2.96 1.92
C ASN A 158 -16.59 -2.47 2.95
N CYS A 159 -16.64 -1.15 3.25
CA CYS A 159 -15.68 -0.50 4.15
C CYS A 159 -16.24 -0.40 5.57
N HIS A 160 -15.48 -0.93 6.52
CA HIS A 160 -15.70 -0.76 7.96
C HIS A 160 -14.65 0.22 8.48
N ILE A 161 -15.07 1.28 9.15
CA ILE A 161 -14.23 2.41 9.52
C ILE A 161 -14.06 2.48 11.03
N ALA A 162 -12.83 2.74 11.48
CA ALA A 162 -12.52 3.08 12.86
C ALA A 162 -11.74 4.40 12.92
N THR A 163 -12.14 5.30 13.83
CA THR A 163 -11.37 6.51 14.14
C THR A 163 -11.10 6.60 15.64
N GLU A 164 -9.87 6.97 16.00
CA GLU A 164 -9.47 7.03 17.41
C GLU A 164 -10.29 8.09 18.18
N ASP A 165 -10.60 9.22 17.52
CA ASP A 165 -11.41 10.30 18.12
C ASP A 165 -12.93 10.04 18.04
N GLY A 166 -13.38 9.05 17.23
CA GLY A 166 -14.78 8.70 17.05
C GLY A 166 -15.53 9.63 16.09
N THR A 167 -14.83 10.39 15.24
CA THR A 167 -15.47 11.31 14.29
C THR A 167 -16.10 10.57 13.09
N GLU A 168 -15.71 9.31 12.84
CA GLU A 168 -16.34 8.46 11.84
C GLU A 168 -16.23 6.98 12.23
N GLY A 169 -17.32 6.23 12.07
CA GLY A 169 -17.38 4.79 12.30
C GLY A 169 -17.21 4.37 13.75
N PHE A 170 -16.51 3.27 13.98
CA PHE A 170 -16.20 2.75 15.30
C PHE A 170 -15.21 3.67 16.02
N LYS A 171 -15.49 4.03 17.28
CA LYS A 171 -14.55 4.79 18.11
C LYS A 171 -13.53 3.85 18.71
N GLY A 172 -12.30 3.91 18.21
CA GLY A 172 -11.19 3.07 18.62
C GLY A 172 -10.21 2.87 17.49
N ASN A 173 -9.29 1.92 17.64
CA ASN A 173 -8.33 1.59 16.59
C ASN A 173 -8.85 0.48 15.67
N VAL A 174 -8.20 0.34 14.52
CA VAL A 174 -8.57 -0.62 13.48
C VAL A 174 -8.48 -2.09 13.95
N ILE A 175 -7.59 -2.41 14.89
CA ILE A 175 -7.44 -3.78 15.41
C ILE A 175 -8.58 -4.13 16.37
N GLU A 176 -9.06 -3.16 17.15
CA GLU A 176 -10.24 -3.33 18.02
C GLU A 176 -11.49 -3.58 17.16
N LEU A 177 -11.68 -2.80 16.09
CA LEU A 177 -12.77 -3.02 15.16
C LEU A 177 -12.67 -4.43 14.53
N LEU A 178 -11.50 -4.82 14.06
CA LEU A 178 -11.26 -6.13 13.46
C LEU A 178 -11.54 -7.27 14.44
N ARG A 179 -11.15 -7.13 15.72
CA ARG A 179 -11.45 -8.10 16.78
C ARG A 179 -12.96 -8.29 16.97
N ASN A 180 -13.70 -7.20 17.00
CA ASN A 180 -15.17 -7.23 17.13
C ASN A 180 -15.80 -7.91 15.92
N MET A 181 -15.37 -7.55 14.71
CA MET A 181 -15.91 -8.13 13.48
C MET A 181 -15.68 -9.64 13.38
N ILE A 182 -14.47 -10.11 13.66
CA ILE A 182 -14.15 -11.55 13.58
C ILE A 182 -14.80 -12.33 14.74
N GLY A 183 -15.09 -11.68 15.87
CA GLY A 183 -15.82 -12.29 16.99
C GLY A 183 -17.29 -12.51 16.71
N ASP A 184 -17.91 -11.59 15.96
CA ASP A 184 -19.37 -11.56 15.73
C ASP A 184 -19.78 -12.16 14.37
N VAL A 185 -18.87 -12.23 13.39
CA VAL A 185 -19.13 -12.73 12.04
C VAL A 185 -18.48 -14.11 11.87
N MET A 186 -19.28 -15.13 11.62
CA MET A 186 -18.80 -16.40 11.07
C MET A 186 -18.37 -16.14 9.63
N LEU A 187 -17.05 -15.88 9.43
CA LEU A 187 -16.50 -15.80 8.10
C LEU A 187 -16.58 -17.18 7.45
N GLU A 188 -17.27 -17.28 6.33
CA GLU A 188 -17.37 -18.54 5.60
C GLU A 188 -16.07 -18.82 4.87
N GLY A 189 -15.40 -19.91 5.25
CA GLY A 189 -14.20 -20.41 4.62
C GLY A 189 -12.88 -19.77 5.08
N PRO A 190 -11.76 -20.11 4.43
CA PRO A 190 -10.44 -19.61 4.78
C PRO A 190 -10.28 -18.12 4.50
N VAL A 191 -9.67 -17.40 5.43
CA VAL A 191 -9.45 -15.95 5.38
C VAL A 191 -7.97 -15.64 5.22
N LYS A 192 -7.65 -14.64 4.39
CA LYS A 192 -6.31 -14.05 4.31
C LYS A 192 -6.40 -12.55 4.56
N VAL A 193 -5.44 -12.04 5.33
CA VAL A 193 -5.36 -10.62 5.69
C VAL A 193 -4.24 -9.97 4.88
N PHE A 194 -4.53 -8.78 4.36
CA PHE A 194 -3.57 -7.92 3.67
C PHE A 194 -3.58 -6.56 4.34
N ALA A 195 -2.40 -5.98 4.57
CA ALA A 195 -2.39 -4.70 5.26
C ALA A 195 -1.32 -3.73 4.75
N CYS A 196 -1.62 -2.43 4.91
CA CYS A 196 -0.66 -1.34 4.75
C CYS A 196 -1.02 -0.20 5.70
N GLY A 197 -0.02 0.41 6.33
CA GLY A 197 -0.22 1.52 7.26
C GLY A 197 0.95 1.72 8.21
N PRO A 198 0.75 2.49 9.29
CA PRO A 198 1.80 2.79 10.25
C PRO A 198 2.36 1.52 10.92
N ASN A 199 3.68 1.50 11.15
CA ASN A 199 4.37 0.37 11.78
C ASN A 199 3.73 -0.13 13.09
N PRO A 200 3.25 0.74 14.02
CA PRO A 200 2.57 0.26 15.22
C PRO A 200 1.29 -0.53 14.92
N MET A 201 0.52 -0.10 13.91
CA MET A 201 -0.68 -0.81 13.46
C MET A 201 -0.32 -2.19 12.88
N LEU A 202 0.69 -2.24 12.01
CA LEU A 202 1.14 -3.49 11.38
C LEU A 202 1.68 -4.49 12.41
N LYS A 203 2.41 -4.03 13.44
CA LYS A 203 2.86 -4.87 14.56
C LYS A 203 1.69 -5.42 15.38
N ALA A 204 0.70 -4.59 15.72
CA ALA A 204 -0.48 -5.03 16.43
C ALA A 204 -1.31 -6.04 15.61
N LEU A 205 -1.40 -5.84 14.28
CA LEU A 205 -2.06 -6.75 13.37
C LEU A 205 -1.31 -8.09 13.27
N ALA A 206 0.03 -8.07 13.22
CA ALA A 206 0.84 -9.29 13.19
C ALA A 206 0.60 -10.15 14.44
N GLY A 207 0.59 -9.54 15.64
CA GLY A 207 0.24 -10.21 16.88
C GLY A 207 -1.16 -10.81 16.85
N PHE A 208 -2.15 -10.02 16.41
CA PHE A 208 -3.54 -10.48 16.27
C PHE A 208 -3.67 -11.65 15.28
N SER A 209 -3.01 -11.56 14.13
CA SER A 209 -3.05 -12.63 13.12
C SER A 209 -2.42 -13.91 13.63
N GLN A 210 -1.31 -13.81 14.37
CA GLN A 210 -0.66 -14.96 15.01
C GLN A 210 -1.56 -15.61 16.05
N GLU A 211 -2.21 -14.83 16.93
CA GLU A 211 -3.17 -15.31 17.94
C GLU A 211 -4.33 -16.11 17.31
N ARG A 212 -4.74 -15.72 16.10
CA ARG A 212 -5.90 -16.29 15.39
C ARG A 212 -5.54 -17.31 14.33
N GLY A 213 -4.25 -17.55 14.08
CA GLY A 213 -3.78 -18.47 13.03
C GLY A 213 -4.13 -17.97 11.62
N LEU A 214 -4.24 -16.65 11.42
CA LEU A 214 -4.56 -16.06 10.13
C LEU A 214 -3.31 -15.82 9.30
N SER A 215 -3.35 -16.19 8.01
CA SER A 215 -2.35 -15.77 7.05
C SER A 215 -2.44 -14.26 6.86
N CYS A 216 -1.33 -13.55 7.00
CA CYS A 216 -1.30 -12.09 6.91
C CYS A 216 -0.06 -11.63 6.16
N GLU A 217 -0.26 -10.81 5.12
CA GLU A 217 0.79 -10.08 4.43
C GLU A 217 0.66 -8.58 4.68
N VAL A 218 1.80 -7.92 4.86
CA VAL A 218 1.86 -6.48 5.13
C VAL A 218 2.79 -5.79 4.13
N SER A 219 2.37 -4.63 3.64
CA SER A 219 3.23 -3.74 2.87
C SER A 219 3.87 -2.74 3.83
N LEU A 220 5.19 -2.78 3.91
CA LEU A 220 6.00 -1.94 4.78
C LEU A 220 6.40 -0.63 4.10
N GLU A 221 6.57 0.40 4.90
CA GLU A 221 7.10 1.69 4.46
C GLU A 221 8.42 2.01 5.16
N THR A 222 9.35 2.57 4.40
CA THR A 222 10.63 3.09 4.91
C THR A 222 11.12 4.23 4.03
N ILE A 223 12.15 4.95 4.51
CA ILE A 223 12.82 5.97 3.71
C ILE A 223 13.52 5.30 2.52
N MET A 224 13.18 5.72 1.31
CA MET A 224 13.81 5.24 0.09
C MET A 224 14.54 6.38 -0.62
N GLY A 225 15.81 6.14 -0.95
CA GLY A 225 16.59 7.05 -1.79
C GLY A 225 16.46 6.70 -3.27
N CYS A 226 17.08 5.59 -3.70
CA CYS A 226 17.08 5.18 -5.11
C CYS A 226 15.84 4.37 -5.53
N GLY A 227 15.28 3.54 -4.66
CA GLY A 227 14.16 2.64 -4.96
C GLY A 227 14.52 1.39 -5.77
N ILE A 228 15.80 1.18 -6.10
CA ILE A 228 16.29 0.12 -7.00
C ILE A 228 17.46 -0.70 -6.41
N GLY A 229 17.61 -0.71 -5.08
CA GLY A 229 18.57 -1.57 -4.38
C GLY A 229 20.01 -1.06 -4.29
N ILE A 230 20.36 0.12 -4.85
CA ILE A 230 21.77 0.57 -4.95
C ILE A 230 22.25 1.29 -3.68
N CYS A 231 21.38 2.12 -3.05
CA CYS A 231 21.82 3.02 -1.99
C CYS A 231 21.78 2.42 -0.58
N TYR A 232 21.17 1.26 -0.41
CA TYR A 232 20.95 0.57 0.87
C TYR A 232 20.17 1.37 1.93
N GLY A 233 19.57 2.51 1.54
CA GLY A 233 18.82 3.38 2.47
C GLY A 233 17.50 2.81 2.97
N CYS A 234 16.96 1.78 2.30
CA CYS A 234 15.68 1.15 2.64
C CYS A 234 15.84 -0.19 3.36
N ILE A 235 17.01 -0.43 4.00
CA ILE A 235 17.24 -1.67 4.74
C ILE A 235 16.31 -1.78 5.95
N VAL A 236 15.70 -2.95 6.13
CA VAL A 236 14.87 -3.30 7.28
C VAL A 236 15.32 -4.65 7.84
N GLU A 237 15.14 -4.82 9.15
CA GLU A 237 15.39 -6.10 9.82
C GLU A 237 14.08 -6.85 10.05
N LEU A 238 14.07 -8.12 9.69
CA LEU A 238 12.95 -9.03 9.85
C LEU A 238 13.41 -10.33 10.50
N LYS A 239 12.50 -11.06 11.13
CA LYS A 239 12.76 -12.45 11.56
C LYS A 239 13.10 -13.30 10.32
N ASN A 240 13.99 -14.26 10.49
CA ASN A 240 14.28 -15.24 9.45
C ASN A 240 13.02 -16.06 9.14
N GLN A 241 12.95 -16.66 7.95
CA GLN A 241 11.86 -17.57 7.57
C GLN A 241 11.80 -18.81 8.47
N SER A 242 12.93 -19.23 9.06
CA SER A 242 12.98 -20.31 10.05
C SER A 242 12.41 -19.92 11.42
N GLY A 243 12.16 -18.66 11.67
CA GLY A 243 11.76 -18.12 12.97
C GLY A 243 12.93 -17.90 13.95
N GLU A 244 14.13 -18.33 13.61
CA GLU A 244 15.33 -18.18 14.46
C GLU A 244 16.24 -17.06 13.90
N GLY A 245 16.49 -16.03 14.74
CA GLY A 245 17.32 -14.89 14.37
C GLY A 245 16.66 -13.91 13.43
N THR A 246 17.44 -12.94 12.97
CA THR A 246 17.00 -11.85 12.06
C THR A 246 17.83 -11.83 10.79
N SER A 247 17.26 -11.27 9.74
CA SER A 247 17.94 -10.98 8.48
C SER A 247 17.57 -9.59 8.00
N SER A 248 18.52 -8.93 7.35
CA SER A 248 18.28 -7.66 6.69
C SER A 248 17.81 -7.88 5.27
N MET A 249 16.87 -7.06 4.81
CA MET A 249 16.44 -7.03 3.41
C MET A 249 16.34 -5.58 2.91
N LEU A 250 16.46 -5.42 1.60
CA LEU A 250 16.25 -4.13 0.93
C LEU A 250 14.78 -4.01 0.54
N LEU A 251 14.04 -3.18 1.26
CA LEU A 251 12.59 -3.09 1.08
C LEU A 251 12.17 -2.70 -0.34
N CYS A 252 12.97 -1.91 -1.04
CA CYS A 252 12.67 -1.52 -2.41
C CYS A 252 12.87 -2.62 -3.46
N GLN A 253 13.60 -3.70 -3.12
CA GLN A 253 13.93 -4.79 -4.02
C GLN A 253 13.22 -6.10 -3.61
N ASP A 254 13.32 -6.44 -2.32
CA ASP A 254 12.82 -7.70 -1.77
C ASP A 254 11.41 -7.57 -1.16
N GLY A 255 10.94 -6.31 -0.94
CA GLY A 255 9.63 -5.93 -0.46
C GLY A 255 8.86 -5.15 -1.53
N PRO A 256 7.89 -4.28 -1.15
CA PRO A 256 7.50 -3.89 0.21
C PRO A 256 6.64 -4.91 0.96
N VAL A 257 6.11 -5.91 0.28
CA VAL A 257 5.22 -6.92 0.86
C VAL A 257 6.02 -8.01 1.55
N VAL A 258 5.67 -8.28 2.79
CA VAL A 258 6.28 -9.34 3.61
C VAL A 258 5.20 -10.09 4.40
N ASP A 259 5.48 -11.34 4.74
CA ASP A 259 4.67 -12.09 5.71
C ASP A 259 4.73 -11.40 7.08
N ALA A 260 3.57 -11.13 7.68
CA ALA A 260 3.46 -10.42 8.95
C ALA A 260 4.15 -11.17 10.12
N SER A 261 4.29 -12.49 10.05
CA SER A 261 5.00 -13.30 11.06
C SER A 261 6.48 -12.95 11.16
N ARG A 262 7.04 -12.37 10.10
CA ARG A 262 8.44 -11.94 10.05
C ARG A 262 8.68 -10.59 10.74
N LEU A 263 7.65 -9.85 11.09
CA LEU A 263 7.83 -8.58 11.80
C LEU A 263 8.46 -8.81 13.18
N ILE A 264 9.40 -7.95 13.53
CA ILE A 264 9.98 -7.91 14.89
C ILE A 264 9.00 -7.12 15.76
N ILE A 265 8.30 -7.86 16.61
CA ILE A 265 7.26 -7.31 17.52
C ILE A 265 7.93 -6.82 18.80
#